data_2be59be1b220278b8258ea9b03450d5a
#
_entry.id   2be59be1b220278b8258ea9b03450d5a
#
_cell.length_a   1.000
_cell.length_b   1.000
_cell.length_c   1.000
_cell.angle_alpha   90.00
_cell.angle_beta   90.00
_cell.angle_gamma   90.00
#
_symmetry.space_group_name_H-M   'P 1'
#
loop_
_entity.id
_entity.type
_entity.pdbx_description
1 polymer ?
#
loop_
_entity_poly.entity_id
_entity_poly.type
_entity_poly.pdbx_seq_one_letter_code
_entity_poly.pdbx_strand_id
1 'polypeptide(L)'
;MREFNTTGPCKPSLHYTVMREELMDVGQEMVNKGKFFTIFAPRQSGKTTYFQLLMERLKNDGYTAIWISFESMKTVTKAEFYDDFDYQLHAELATRAVTISQTIKNQITLRRFFELADTKPIVLIIDEFEGIPDTVLSEVMHALRQIYHKKESHLLHSLILVGVSTIANLVVGPSSPFNVADQIEIAYFTRTQVSALINQYVTETGQTFDEAVIKTIYDNTQGQPGLVCALCQHLVTKAVPDKNQPVTMEDFYPTLKFFLTKHTTNNIVNIVQKARQKRTFMLKLLFQPESIPFSMYNPDTAWLYANGVVDDVQGYVDVAVPLYKKVLITAFQPVINGESQHYLTTARNVLPDYLTSDGRLNLNTLLDAYRAYVQRRGFRAFDTENLKEGAWHYSLDGYLNFFIRQLGGETYVEVPSGRGRTDILIRYRKQSYIIEVKVYHQITEFKQGKGQLAEYLKSEGLTEGYYVVFSNVHTQEGTLTTEDVIDGKRIFTHIIRTNFKRPSEANVPQELKSTKN
;
A
#
# COMPACT_ATOMS: atom_id res chain seq x y z
N MET A 1 -18.75 20.90 -11.43
CA MET A 1 -18.78 19.56 -10.84
C MET A 1 -17.40 19.28 -10.24
N ARG A 2 -17.34 18.89 -8.99
CA ARG A 2 -16.10 18.50 -8.32
C ARG A 2 -15.61 17.15 -8.84
N GLU A 3 -14.35 16.82 -8.59
CA GLU A 3 -13.76 15.56 -9.01
C GLU A 3 -12.98 14.87 -7.87
N PHE A 4 -12.71 13.57 -8.02
CA PHE A 4 -11.77 12.86 -7.16
C PHE A 4 -10.35 13.23 -7.55
N ASN A 5 -9.63 13.90 -6.65
CA ASN A 5 -8.29 14.39 -6.95
C ASN A 5 -7.23 13.29 -6.81
N THR A 6 -6.41 13.13 -7.84
CA THR A 6 -5.31 12.15 -7.87
C THR A 6 -3.93 12.80 -7.89
N THR A 7 -3.85 14.13 -7.98
CA THR A 7 -2.60 14.88 -8.09
C THR A 7 -2.61 16.15 -7.25
N GLY A 8 -1.58 16.34 -6.44
CA GLY A 8 -1.46 17.52 -5.59
C GLY A 8 -2.50 17.61 -4.46
N PRO A 9 -2.57 18.75 -3.77
CA PRO A 9 -3.49 18.96 -2.65
C PRO A 9 -4.94 19.15 -3.11
N CYS A 10 -5.88 18.69 -2.28
CA CYS A 10 -7.31 18.89 -2.53
C CYS A 10 -7.72 20.35 -2.26
N LYS A 11 -8.53 20.88 -3.17
CA LYS A 11 -9.25 22.16 -3.00
C LYS A 11 -10.74 21.86 -2.88
N PRO A 12 -11.39 22.12 -1.75
CA PRO A 12 -12.80 21.74 -1.52
C PRO A 12 -13.80 22.27 -2.55
N SER A 13 -13.48 23.40 -3.18
CA SER A 13 -14.30 23.98 -4.27
C SER A 13 -14.22 23.21 -5.58
N LEU A 14 -13.15 22.43 -5.81
CA LEU A 14 -12.89 21.69 -7.04
C LEU A 14 -12.90 20.17 -6.84
N HIS A 15 -12.64 19.72 -5.61
CA HIS A 15 -12.40 18.31 -5.32
C HIS A 15 -13.28 17.82 -4.18
N TYR A 16 -13.72 16.56 -4.24
CA TYR A 16 -14.33 15.90 -3.08
C TYR A 16 -13.26 15.77 -2.01
N THR A 17 -13.53 16.25 -0.81
CA THR A 17 -12.52 16.42 0.22
C THR A 17 -13.03 15.99 1.60
N VAL A 18 -12.20 15.22 2.32
CA VAL A 18 -12.43 14.91 3.74
C VAL A 18 -11.80 16.02 4.58
N MET A 19 -12.62 16.79 5.29
CA MET A 19 -12.16 17.97 6.03
C MET A 19 -11.37 17.66 7.30
N ARG A 20 -11.55 16.48 7.92
CA ARG A 20 -10.83 16.04 9.12
C ARG A 20 -10.92 17.04 10.28
N GLU A 21 -12.12 17.49 10.61
CA GLU A 21 -12.34 18.57 11.57
C GLU A 21 -11.68 18.33 12.94
N GLU A 22 -11.77 17.11 13.49
CA GLU A 22 -11.12 16.76 14.75
C GLU A 22 -9.59 16.98 14.72
N LEU A 23 -8.96 16.61 13.60
CA LEU A 23 -7.52 16.80 13.42
C LEU A 23 -7.16 18.28 13.21
N MET A 24 -8.04 19.01 12.55
CA MET A 24 -7.93 20.48 12.39
C MET A 24 -8.01 21.19 13.74
N ASP A 25 -8.91 20.77 14.62
CA ASP A 25 -9.07 21.33 15.96
C ASP A 25 -7.79 21.13 16.79
N VAL A 26 -7.18 19.95 16.72
CA VAL A 26 -5.90 19.66 17.40
C VAL A 26 -4.79 20.59 16.89
N GLY A 27 -4.66 20.74 15.57
CA GLY A 27 -3.65 21.63 14.98
C GLY A 27 -3.84 23.08 15.37
N GLN A 28 -5.07 23.58 15.35
CA GLN A 28 -5.43 24.94 15.77
C GLN A 28 -5.16 25.15 17.27
N GLU A 29 -5.48 24.18 18.13
CA GLU A 29 -5.20 24.28 19.56
C GLU A 29 -3.69 24.35 19.83
N MET A 30 -2.89 23.57 19.12
CA MET A 30 -1.42 23.66 19.23
C MET A 30 -0.91 25.04 18.80
N VAL A 31 -1.41 25.60 17.70
CA VAL A 31 -1.06 26.95 17.27
C VAL A 31 -1.51 27.98 18.30
N ASN A 32 -2.73 27.92 18.81
CA ASN A 32 -3.22 28.87 19.83
C ASN A 32 -2.35 28.88 21.09
N LYS A 33 -1.75 27.73 21.45
CA LYS A 33 -0.78 27.61 22.56
C LYS A 33 0.64 28.05 22.18
N GLY A 34 0.86 28.52 20.97
CA GLY A 34 2.19 28.92 20.48
C GLY A 34 3.19 27.76 20.49
N LYS A 35 2.75 26.54 20.17
CA LYS A 35 3.62 25.37 20.14
C LYS A 35 4.45 25.31 18.87
N PHE A 36 5.66 24.75 19.01
CA PHE A 36 6.44 24.23 17.89
C PHE A 36 6.20 22.73 17.84
N PHE A 37 5.62 22.22 16.74
CA PHE A 37 5.22 20.84 16.63
C PHE A 37 5.48 20.25 15.25
N THR A 38 5.38 18.94 15.14
CA THR A 38 5.62 18.23 13.90
C THR A 38 4.33 17.58 13.38
N ILE A 39 4.19 17.59 12.06
CA ILE A 39 3.17 16.81 11.34
C ILE A 39 3.90 15.78 10.51
N PHE A 40 3.71 14.52 10.82
CA PHE A 40 4.31 13.47 10.02
C PHE A 40 3.26 12.44 9.57
N ALA A 41 3.51 11.91 8.40
CA ALA A 41 2.75 10.80 7.85
C ALA A 41 3.48 10.24 6.63
N PRO A 42 3.17 9.05 6.20
CA PRO A 42 3.66 8.51 4.93
C PRO A 42 3.34 9.43 3.74
N ARG A 43 4.06 9.27 2.65
CA ARG A 43 3.77 10.03 1.43
C ARG A 43 2.33 9.81 0.97
N GLN A 44 1.70 10.88 0.46
CA GLN A 44 0.34 10.89 -0.07
C GLN A 44 -0.78 10.50 0.93
N SER A 45 -0.53 10.69 2.21
CA SER A 45 -1.54 10.58 3.28
C SER A 45 -2.47 11.81 3.36
N GLY A 46 -2.22 12.84 2.55
CA GLY A 46 -2.99 14.08 2.55
C GLY A 46 -2.38 15.20 3.43
N LYS A 47 -1.09 15.12 3.80
CA LYS A 47 -0.39 16.16 4.59
C LYS A 47 -0.60 17.57 4.02
N THR A 48 -0.28 17.75 2.74
CA THR A 48 -0.37 19.06 2.09
C THR A 48 -1.79 19.59 2.07
N THR A 49 -2.78 18.73 1.84
CA THR A 49 -4.19 19.13 1.96
C THR A 49 -4.52 19.57 3.38
N TYR A 50 -4.09 18.80 4.38
CA TYR A 50 -4.34 19.10 5.78
C TYR A 50 -3.79 20.47 6.18
N PHE A 51 -2.51 20.72 5.95
CA PHE A 51 -1.93 22.00 6.39
C PHE A 51 -2.45 23.19 5.58
N GLN A 52 -2.81 23.03 4.30
CA GLN A 52 -3.45 24.11 3.53
C GLN A 52 -4.83 24.48 4.11
N LEU A 53 -5.64 23.48 4.48
CA LEU A 53 -6.92 23.71 5.16
C LEU A 53 -6.68 24.39 6.53
N LEU A 54 -5.65 23.95 7.28
CA LEU A 54 -5.29 24.56 8.54
C LEU A 54 -4.87 26.03 8.35
N MET A 55 -4.07 26.34 7.33
CA MET A 55 -3.65 27.71 7.01
C MET A 55 -4.87 28.63 6.76
N GLU A 56 -5.87 28.17 5.99
CA GLU A 56 -7.07 28.95 5.73
C GLU A 56 -7.87 29.20 7.03
N ARG A 57 -7.93 28.21 7.92
CA ARG A 57 -8.59 28.35 9.23
C ARG A 57 -7.84 29.35 10.13
N LEU A 58 -6.52 29.22 10.22
CA LEU A 58 -5.67 30.13 11.01
C LEU A 58 -5.70 31.57 10.49
N LYS A 59 -5.82 31.76 9.19
CA LYS A 59 -5.97 33.10 8.59
C LYS A 59 -7.27 33.79 9.09
N ASN A 60 -8.36 33.03 9.19
CA ASN A 60 -9.62 33.56 9.72
C ASN A 60 -9.51 33.92 11.21
N ASP A 61 -8.64 33.26 11.97
CA ASP A 61 -8.37 33.54 13.38
C ASP A 61 -7.34 34.68 13.58
N GLY A 62 -6.90 35.32 12.51
CA GLY A 62 -6.04 36.49 12.57
C GLY A 62 -4.55 36.22 12.57
N TYR A 63 -4.10 34.99 12.34
CA TYR A 63 -2.69 34.64 12.15
C TYR A 63 -2.19 34.96 10.74
N THR A 64 -0.90 35.24 10.61
CA THR A 64 -0.19 35.27 9.33
C THR A 64 0.42 33.87 9.08
N ALA A 65 -0.37 32.97 8.48
CA ALA A 65 0.11 31.62 8.15
C ALA A 65 0.85 31.64 6.81
N ILE A 66 2.11 31.18 6.81
CA ILE A 66 2.99 31.08 5.63
C ILE A 66 3.54 29.66 5.51
N TRP A 67 3.79 29.26 4.26
CA TRP A 67 4.27 27.94 3.92
C TRP A 67 5.48 28.01 3.01
N ILE A 68 6.49 27.22 3.34
CA ILE A 68 7.69 27.02 2.51
C ILE A 68 7.99 25.53 2.38
N SER A 69 8.83 25.13 1.43
CA SER A 69 9.22 23.74 1.23
C SER A 69 10.73 23.59 1.09
N PHE A 70 11.26 22.54 1.71
CA PHE A 70 12.66 22.13 1.52
C PHE A 70 12.79 20.99 0.51
N GLU A 71 11.78 20.76 -0.33
CA GLU A 71 11.87 19.80 -1.41
C GLU A 71 13.11 20.05 -2.28
N SER A 72 13.87 18.99 -2.58
CA SER A 72 15.10 19.08 -3.40
C SER A 72 16.29 19.85 -2.81
N MET A 73 16.25 20.28 -1.54
CA MET A 73 17.33 21.03 -0.91
C MET A 73 18.46 20.15 -0.33
N LYS A 74 18.32 18.83 -0.33
CA LYS A 74 19.24 17.90 0.38
C LYS A 74 20.71 18.00 -0.03
N THR A 75 20.98 18.38 -1.26
CA THR A 75 22.33 18.39 -1.86
C THR A 75 22.88 19.77 -2.16
N VAL A 76 22.14 20.84 -1.84
CA VAL A 76 22.60 22.20 -2.07
C VAL A 76 23.64 22.61 -1.03
N THR A 77 24.47 23.60 -1.38
CA THR A 77 25.43 24.17 -0.46
C THR A 77 24.73 24.97 0.63
N LYS A 78 25.45 25.23 1.73
CA LYS A 78 24.96 26.07 2.84
C LYS A 78 24.52 27.47 2.38
N ALA A 79 25.26 28.08 1.46
CA ALA A 79 24.92 29.41 0.95
C ALA A 79 23.62 29.37 0.13
N GLU A 80 23.50 28.43 -0.78
CA GLU A 80 22.29 28.24 -1.60
C GLU A 80 21.08 27.93 -0.73
N PHE A 81 21.23 27.11 0.33
CA PHE A 81 20.14 26.81 1.25
C PHE A 81 19.62 28.09 1.93
N TYR A 82 20.49 28.93 2.49
CA TYR A 82 20.04 30.15 3.17
C TYR A 82 19.48 31.19 2.19
N ASP A 83 20.00 31.25 0.97
CA ASP A 83 19.49 32.14 -0.08
C ASP A 83 18.07 31.76 -0.50
N ASP A 84 17.82 30.47 -0.75
CA ASP A 84 16.50 29.99 -1.10
C ASP A 84 15.50 30.06 0.07
N PHE A 85 15.96 29.78 1.29
CA PHE A 85 15.16 29.94 2.50
C PHE A 85 14.70 31.39 2.68
N ASP A 86 15.60 32.33 2.51
CA ASP A 86 15.32 33.78 2.54
C ASP A 86 14.30 34.17 1.46
N TYR A 87 14.54 33.73 0.23
CA TYR A 87 13.68 34.00 -0.90
C TYR A 87 12.26 33.49 -0.68
N GLN A 88 12.08 32.21 -0.26
CA GLN A 88 10.78 31.62 -0.01
C GLN A 88 10.01 32.37 1.08
N LEU A 89 10.66 32.71 2.20
CA LEU A 89 10.03 33.45 3.30
C LEU A 89 9.58 34.84 2.87
N HIS A 90 10.40 35.57 2.16
CA HIS A 90 10.05 36.90 1.67
C HIS A 90 8.91 36.85 0.63
N ALA A 91 8.95 35.89 -0.28
CA ALA A 91 7.90 35.69 -1.27
C ALA A 91 6.54 35.39 -0.59
N GLU A 92 6.51 34.47 0.39
CA GLU A 92 5.29 34.10 1.12
C GLU A 92 4.74 35.28 1.97
N LEU A 93 5.61 36.02 2.66
CA LEU A 93 5.24 37.20 3.46
C LEU A 93 4.66 38.31 2.57
N ALA A 94 5.27 38.55 1.40
CA ALA A 94 4.78 39.54 0.44
C ALA A 94 3.32 39.21 -0.02
N THR A 95 2.98 37.94 -0.20
CA THR A 95 1.59 37.53 -0.54
C THR A 95 0.59 37.87 0.58
N ARG A 96 1.07 38.12 1.79
CA ARG A 96 0.26 38.49 2.98
C ARG A 96 0.37 40.00 3.31
N ALA A 97 0.97 40.78 2.42
CA ALA A 97 1.25 42.20 2.62
C ALA A 97 2.13 42.48 3.88
N VAL A 98 3.01 41.55 4.21
CA VAL A 98 3.99 41.68 5.30
C VAL A 98 5.37 41.87 4.68
N THR A 99 6.10 42.89 5.11
CA THR A 99 7.48 43.19 4.66
C THR A 99 8.42 43.13 5.84
N ILE A 100 9.46 42.30 5.73
CA ILE A 100 10.58 42.23 6.67
C ILE A 100 11.82 42.59 5.89
N SER A 101 12.59 43.56 6.38
CA SER A 101 13.81 44.05 5.70
C SER A 101 15.06 43.20 5.99
N GLN A 102 15.00 42.35 7.02
CA GLN A 102 16.11 41.47 7.41
C GLN A 102 16.27 40.32 6.43
N THR A 103 17.49 40.08 5.94
CA THR A 103 17.82 38.92 5.11
C THR A 103 18.41 37.76 5.92
N ILE A 104 18.15 36.54 5.51
CA ILE A 104 18.65 35.32 6.15
C ILE A 104 19.86 34.79 5.39
N LYS A 105 21.04 34.78 6.03
CA LYS A 105 22.31 34.30 5.46
C LYS A 105 22.96 33.21 6.30
N ASN A 106 22.51 33.01 7.52
CA ASN A 106 23.04 32.06 8.50
C ASN A 106 22.11 31.96 9.71
N GLN A 107 22.45 31.10 10.67
CA GLN A 107 21.68 30.91 11.90
C GLN A 107 21.43 32.19 12.71
N ILE A 108 22.35 33.15 12.69
CA ILE A 108 22.22 34.39 13.47
C ILE A 108 21.17 35.30 12.82
N THR A 109 21.25 35.48 11.50
CA THR A 109 20.28 36.29 10.76
C THR A 109 18.90 35.62 10.71
N LEU A 110 18.82 34.29 10.68
CA LEU A 110 17.55 33.54 10.82
C LEU A 110 16.87 33.87 12.16
N ARG A 111 17.61 33.82 13.26
CA ARG A 111 17.04 34.19 14.55
C ARG A 111 16.55 35.64 14.59
N ARG A 112 17.32 36.59 14.06
CA ARG A 112 16.97 38.01 14.04
C ARG A 112 15.81 38.32 13.10
N PHE A 113 15.58 37.50 12.09
CA PHE A 113 14.51 37.67 11.11
C PHE A 113 13.14 37.87 11.77
N PHE A 114 12.88 37.13 12.86
CA PHE A 114 11.60 37.16 13.57
C PHE A 114 11.62 38.11 14.81
N GLU A 115 12.69 38.83 15.10
CA GLU A 115 12.78 39.72 16.28
C GLU A 115 12.03 41.09 16.10
N LEU A 116 11.35 41.32 14.97
CA LEU A 116 10.76 42.62 14.66
C LEU A 116 9.30 42.72 15.07
N ALA A 117 8.94 43.83 15.73
CA ALA A 117 7.60 44.13 16.23
C ALA A 117 6.74 44.85 15.18
N ASP A 118 5.42 44.80 15.31
CA ASP A 118 4.30 45.44 14.61
C ASP A 118 3.61 44.68 13.47
N THR A 119 3.64 43.34 13.47
CA THR A 119 2.82 42.54 12.58
C THR A 119 1.99 41.50 13.34
N LYS A 120 1.01 40.92 12.67
CA LYS A 120 0.25 39.76 13.21
C LYS A 120 1.18 38.59 13.50
N PRO A 121 0.87 37.76 14.51
CA PRO A 121 1.66 36.57 14.81
C PRO A 121 1.84 35.67 13.59
N ILE A 122 3.07 35.28 13.32
CA ILE A 122 3.42 34.42 12.19
C ILE A 122 3.32 32.94 12.61
N VAL A 123 2.65 32.14 11.79
CA VAL A 123 2.68 30.68 11.84
C VAL A 123 3.45 30.19 10.62
N LEU A 124 4.63 29.64 10.82
CA LEU A 124 5.49 29.13 9.75
C LEU A 124 5.30 27.63 9.61
N ILE A 125 4.97 27.18 8.40
CA ILE A 125 4.90 25.77 8.02
C ILE A 125 6.05 25.46 7.07
N ILE A 126 6.90 24.50 7.44
CA ILE A 126 8.01 24.02 6.60
C ILE A 126 7.68 22.60 6.15
N ASP A 127 7.37 22.44 4.88
CA ASP A 127 7.08 21.14 4.27
C ASP A 127 8.36 20.46 3.76
N GLU A 128 8.33 19.12 3.65
CA GLU A 128 9.47 18.28 3.23
C GLU A 128 10.74 18.61 4.04
N PHE A 129 10.59 18.79 5.37
CA PHE A 129 11.70 19.21 6.23
C PHE A 129 12.92 18.27 6.16
N GLU A 130 12.73 17.00 5.84
CA GLU A 130 13.82 16.05 5.59
C GLU A 130 14.72 16.44 4.41
N GLY A 131 14.29 17.35 3.57
CA GLY A 131 15.10 17.95 2.50
C GLY A 131 16.18 18.90 2.98
N ILE A 132 16.21 19.27 4.27
CA ILE A 132 17.28 20.12 4.82
C ILE A 132 18.67 19.46 4.65
N PRO A 133 19.71 20.18 4.18
CA PRO A 133 21.07 19.63 4.10
C PRO A 133 21.62 19.28 5.49
N ASP A 134 22.30 18.14 5.60
CA ASP A 134 22.87 17.69 6.88
C ASP A 134 23.88 18.68 7.46
N THR A 135 24.56 19.46 6.60
CA THR A 135 25.53 20.48 6.96
C THR A 135 24.94 21.69 7.67
N VAL A 136 23.64 21.97 7.50
CA VAL A 136 22.96 23.14 8.11
C VAL A 136 21.90 22.74 9.13
N LEU A 137 21.52 21.47 9.21
CA LEU A 137 20.45 20.98 10.09
C LEU A 137 20.65 21.43 11.55
N SER A 138 21.85 21.19 12.11
CA SER A 138 22.16 21.54 13.50
C SER A 138 22.06 23.05 13.75
N GLU A 139 22.52 23.87 12.82
CA GLU A 139 22.49 25.36 12.95
C GLU A 139 21.05 25.89 12.92
N VAL A 140 20.24 25.37 11.99
CA VAL A 140 18.82 25.73 11.88
C VAL A 140 18.05 25.31 13.12
N MET A 141 18.27 24.08 13.61
CA MET A 141 17.64 23.60 14.84
C MET A 141 18.01 24.43 16.06
N HIS A 142 19.27 24.82 16.19
CA HIS A 142 19.72 25.74 17.25
C HIS A 142 19.06 27.13 17.17
N ALA A 143 18.96 27.69 15.97
CA ALA A 143 18.28 28.97 15.77
C ALA A 143 16.81 28.90 16.16
N LEU A 144 16.09 27.85 15.70
CA LEU A 144 14.68 27.61 16.02
C LEU A 144 14.46 27.41 17.53
N ARG A 145 15.37 26.69 18.21
CA ARG A 145 15.31 26.55 19.67
C ARG A 145 15.47 27.89 20.38
N GLN A 146 16.39 28.75 19.95
CA GLN A 146 16.59 30.07 20.54
C GLN A 146 15.36 30.98 20.32
N ILE A 147 14.72 30.90 19.15
CA ILE A 147 13.46 31.57 18.86
C ILE A 147 12.36 31.08 19.81
N TYR A 148 12.23 29.76 19.98
CA TYR A 148 11.23 29.18 20.87
C TYR A 148 11.36 29.66 22.32
N HIS A 149 12.59 29.75 22.85
CA HIS A 149 12.83 30.23 24.21
C HIS A 149 12.54 31.71 24.39
N LYS A 150 12.53 32.49 23.32
CA LYS A 150 12.26 33.93 23.33
C LYS A 150 10.94 34.29 22.62
N LYS A 151 10.03 33.35 22.48
CA LYS A 151 8.82 33.51 21.66
C LYS A 151 7.99 34.76 22.00
N GLU A 152 8.00 35.23 23.25
CA GLU A 152 7.26 36.43 23.66
C GLU A 152 7.80 37.72 23.00
N SER A 153 9.06 37.72 22.53
CA SER A 153 9.70 38.82 21.84
C SER A 153 9.88 38.59 20.34
N HIS A 154 9.31 37.52 19.79
CA HIS A 154 9.42 37.17 18.39
C HIS A 154 8.05 37.14 17.70
N LEU A 155 8.06 37.50 16.40
CA LEU A 155 6.87 37.37 15.54
C LEU A 155 6.47 35.92 15.26
N LEU A 156 7.44 34.97 15.29
CA LEU A 156 7.17 33.57 15.08
C LEU A 156 6.43 32.98 16.27
N HIS A 157 5.11 32.93 16.16
CA HIS A 157 4.22 32.44 17.20
C HIS A 157 4.23 30.91 17.27
N SER A 158 4.15 30.24 16.11
CA SER A 158 4.14 28.79 16.01
C SER A 158 4.95 28.33 14.80
N LEU A 159 5.57 27.16 14.92
CA LEU A 159 6.33 26.52 13.86
C LEU A 159 5.82 25.08 13.68
N ILE A 160 5.50 24.73 12.45
CA ILE A 160 5.02 23.40 12.06
C ILE A 160 6.01 22.79 11.07
N LEU A 161 6.72 21.74 11.48
CA LEU A 161 7.53 20.95 10.57
C LEU A 161 6.73 19.80 10.00
N VAL A 162 6.63 19.75 8.69
CA VAL A 162 5.87 18.72 7.97
C VAL A 162 6.84 17.82 7.20
N GLY A 163 6.64 16.54 7.28
CA GLY A 163 7.47 15.58 6.55
C GLY A 163 7.04 14.13 6.70
N VAL A 164 7.93 13.23 6.33
CA VAL A 164 7.75 11.79 6.54
C VAL A 164 8.22 11.39 7.95
N SER A 165 7.88 10.20 8.41
CA SER A 165 8.11 9.73 9.79
C SER A 165 9.57 9.79 10.27
N THR A 166 10.56 9.92 9.38
CA THR A 166 11.98 10.15 9.75
C THR A 166 12.25 11.51 10.37
N ILE A 167 11.34 12.46 10.26
CA ILE A 167 11.45 13.75 10.96
C ILE A 167 11.64 13.55 12.46
N ALA A 168 10.96 12.61 13.08
CA ALA A 168 11.14 12.33 14.51
C ALA A 168 12.62 12.08 14.85
N ASN A 169 13.35 11.36 14.01
CA ASN A 169 14.79 11.11 14.21
C ASN A 169 15.67 12.34 13.96
N LEU A 170 15.24 13.24 13.08
CA LEU A 170 15.98 14.50 12.80
C LEU A 170 15.76 15.55 13.89
N VAL A 171 14.58 15.54 14.52
CA VAL A 171 14.15 16.57 15.48
C VAL A 171 14.41 16.16 16.92
N VAL A 172 14.57 14.86 17.22
CA VAL A 172 14.85 14.37 18.56
C VAL A 172 16.34 14.48 18.88
N GLY A 173 16.71 15.50 19.66
CA GLY A 173 18.07 15.69 20.12
C GLY A 173 18.16 16.79 21.18
N PRO A 174 19.29 16.89 21.90
CA PRO A 174 19.45 17.89 22.98
C PRO A 174 19.29 19.35 22.50
N SER A 175 19.45 19.57 21.20
CA SER A 175 19.35 20.88 20.56
C SER A 175 17.97 21.20 19.98
N SER A 176 17.05 20.25 19.99
CA SER A 176 15.71 20.41 19.40
C SER A 176 14.78 21.25 20.28
N PRO A 177 13.99 22.18 19.71
CA PRO A 177 12.90 22.85 20.39
C PRO A 177 11.63 21.98 20.47
N PHE A 178 11.62 20.84 19.80
CA PHE A 178 10.45 19.97 19.67
C PHE A 178 10.47 18.89 20.74
N ASN A 179 9.32 18.68 21.38
CA ASN A 179 9.09 17.53 22.27
C ASN A 179 8.42 16.40 21.48
N VAL A 180 8.75 15.17 21.82
CA VAL A 180 8.11 13.98 21.23
C VAL A 180 6.58 13.98 21.39
N ALA A 181 6.07 14.67 22.43
CA ALA A 181 4.65 14.79 22.71
C ALA A 181 3.90 15.81 21.82
N ASP A 182 4.61 16.73 21.17
CA ASP A 182 4.02 17.78 20.33
C ASP A 182 4.03 17.34 18.85
N GLN A 183 3.28 16.27 18.54
CA GLN A 183 3.22 15.67 17.21
C GLN A 183 1.78 15.43 16.76
N ILE A 184 1.53 15.63 15.48
CA ILE A 184 0.27 15.23 14.83
C ILE A 184 0.58 14.17 13.79
N GLU A 185 -0.02 13.01 13.95
CA GLU A 185 0.02 11.94 12.95
C GLU A 185 -1.21 12.03 12.04
N ILE A 186 -0.98 12.08 10.73
CA ILE A 186 -2.05 12.05 9.75
C ILE A 186 -2.29 10.62 9.31
N ALA A 187 -3.21 9.95 9.97
CA ALA A 187 -3.67 8.62 9.59
C ALA A 187 -4.38 8.62 8.22
N TYR A 188 -4.48 7.47 7.59
CA TYR A 188 -5.33 7.27 6.41
C TYR A 188 -6.82 7.49 6.75
N PHE A 189 -7.67 7.58 5.74
CA PHE A 189 -9.11 7.75 5.95
C PHE A 189 -9.70 6.54 6.65
N THR A 190 -10.58 6.78 7.61
CA THR A 190 -11.44 5.73 8.17
C THR A 190 -12.47 5.27 7.14
N ARG A 191 -13.07 4.11 7.36
CA ARG A 191 -14.16 3.61 6.50
C ARG A 191 -15.29 4.62 6.37
N THR A 192 -15.66 5.27 7.47
CA THR A 192 -16.69 6.33 7.49
C THR A 192 -16.28 7.51 6.62
N GLN A 193 -15.02 7.93 6.68
CA GLN A 193 -14.52 9.04 5.87
C GLN A 193 -14.47 8.69 4.38
N VAL A 194 -14.11 7.44 4.00
CA VAL A 194 -14.18 6.98 2.61
C VAL A 194 -15.62 6.99 2.10
N SER A 195 -16.56 6.49 2.91
CA SER A 195 -18.00 6.53 2.56
C SER A 195 -18.48 7.98 2.42
N ALA A 196 -18.11 8.87 3.33
CA ALA A 196 -18.47 10.28 3.26
C ALA A 196 -17.92 10.99 2.01
N LEU A 197 -16.67 10.65 1.61
CA LEU A 197 -16.05 11.17 0.39
C LEU A 197 -16.84 10.74 -0.86
N ILE A 198 -17.19 9.46 -0.96
CA ILE A 198 -17.97 8.93 -2.08
C ILE A 198 -19.39 9.51 -2.08
N ASN A 199 -20.01 9.68 -0.90
CA ASN A 199 -21.34 10.27 -0.79
C ASN A 199 -21.41 11.73 -1.23
N GLN A 200 -20.32 12.52 -1.15
CA GLN A 200 -20.27 13.84 -1.74
C GLN A 200 -20.49 13.77 -3.27
N TYR A 201 -19.83 12.79 -3.92
CA TYR A 201 -20.01 12.55 -5.35
C TYR A 201 -21.43 12.08 -5.68
N VAL A 202 -21.95 11.09 -4.94
CA VAL A 202 -23.31 10.56 -5.13
C VAL A 202 -24.35 11.67 -5.01
N THR A 203 -24.22 12.53 -4.00
CA THR A 203 -25.14 13.67 -3.76
C THR A 203 -25.09 14.69 -4.90
N GLU A 204 -23.90 14.95 -5.46
CA GLU A 204 -23.73 15.96 -6.51
C GLU A 204 -24.16 15.45 -7.89
N THR A 205 -23.96 14.15 -8.17
CA THR A 205 -24.14 13.59 -9.52
C THR A 205 -25.37 12.71 -9.69
N GLY A 206 -25.93 12.19 -8.60
CA GLY A 206 -26.99 11.17 -8.60
C GLY A 206 -26.52 9.75 -8.92
N GLN A 207 -25.27 9.54 -9.35
CA GLN A 207 -24.73 8.20 -9.62
C GLN A 207 -24.44 7.46 -8.31
N THR A 208 -25.06 6.33 -8.11
CA THR A 208 -24.93 5.52 -6.90
C THR A 208 -23.76 4.53 -6.98
N PHE A 209 -23.24 4.17 -5.81
CA PHE A 209 -22.28 3.08 -5.63
C PHE A 209 -22.94 1.98 -4.81
N ASP A 210 -22.79 0.73 -5.20
CA ASP A 210 -23.15 -0.38 -4.34
C ASP A 210 -22.34 -0.33 -3.04
N GLU A 211 -22.97 -0.64 -1.92
CA GLU A 211 -22.29 -0.64 -0.61
C GLU A 211 -21.09 -1.60 -0.58
N ALA A 212 -21.20 -2.74 -1.29
CA ALA A 212 -20.12 -3.69 -1.47
C ALA A 212 -18.89 -3.07 -2.15
N VAL A 213 -19.09 -2.16 -3.13
CA VAL A 213 -18.00 -1.47 -3.82
C VAL A 213 -17.30 -0.51 -2.84
N ILE A 214 -18.06 0.29 -2.10
CA ILE A 214 -17.51 1.24 -1.10
C ILE A 214 -16.67 0.48 -0.06
N LYS A 215 -17.22 -0.62 0.46
CA LYS A 215 -16.50 -1.51 1.39
C LYS A 215 -15.22 -2.04 0.77
N THR A 216 -15.28 -2.52 -0.47
CA THR A 216 -14.13 -3.15 -1.13
C THR A 216 -13.05 -2.15 -1.51
N ILE A 217 -13.40 -0.89 -1.84
CA ILE A 217 -12.44 0.20 -1.99
C ILE A 217 -11.66 0.38 -0.68
N TYR A 218 -12.36 0.51 0.45
CA TYR A 218 -11.70 0.64 1.75
C TYR A 218 -10.81 -0.56 2.07
N ASP A 219 -11.33 -1.76 1.91
CA ASP A 219 -10.62 -3.01 2.19
C ASP A 219 -9.32 -3.17 1.38
N ASN A 220 -9.26 -2.68 0.14
CA ASN A 220 -8.05 -2.73 -0.68
C ASN A 220 -7.09 -1.57 -0.43
N THR A 221 -7.58 -0.43 0.02
CA THR A 221 -6.78 0.80 0.20
C THR A 221 -6.43 1.10 1.64
N GLN A 222 -7.14 0.50 2.61
CA GLN A 222 -7.10 0.88 4.03
C GLN A 222 -7.26 2.40 4.22
N GLY A 223 -8.04 3.02 3.33
CA GLY A 223 -8.30 4.45 3.35
C GLY A 223 -7.13 5.33 2.88
N GLN A 224 -6.10 4.79 2.23
CA GLN A 224 -5.01 5.60 1.67
C GLN A 224 -5.60 6.61 0.66
N PRO A 225 -5.50 7.94 0.92
CA PRO A 225 -6.28 8.94 0.19
C PRO A 225 -6.08 8.93 -1.32
N GLY A 226 -4.82 8.83 -1.76
CA GLY A 226 -4.49 8.82 -3.19
C GLY A 226 -5.04 7.60 -3.92
N LEU A 227 -5.03 6.40 -3.29
CA LEU A 227 -5.61 5.19 -3.87
C LEU A 227 -7.14 5.23 -3.89
N VAL A 228 -7.76 5.70 -2.81
CA VAL A 228 -9.22 5.87 -2.74
C VAL A 228 -9.69 6.77 -3.88
N CYS A 229 -9.08 7.96 -4.02
CA CYS A 229 -9.43 8.89 -5.09
C CYS A 229 -9.16 8.32 -6.47
N ALA A 230 -8.03 7.63 -6.68
CA ALA A 230 -7.69 7.05 -7.98
C ALA A 230 -8.66 5.95 -8.41
N LEU A 231 -9.03 5.05 -7.48
CA LEU A 231 -10.04 4.01 -7.77
C LEU A 231 -11.40 4.64 -8.08
N CYS A 232 -11.87 5.57 -7.25
CA CYS A 232 -13.13 6.27 -7.47
C CYS A 232 -13.15 7.02 -8.81
N GLN A 233 -12.08 7.78 -9.11
CA GLN A 233 -11.97 8.51 -10.38
C GLN A 233 -12.04 7.55 -11.57
N HIS A 234 -11.30 6.44 -11.55
CA HIS A 234 -11.33 5.46 -12.63
C HIS A 234 -12.73 4.83 -12.80
N LEU A 235 -13.36 4.46 -11.70
CA LEU A 235 -14.71 3.88 -11.72
C LEU A 235 -15.70 4.81 -12.41
N VAL A 236 -15.76 6.09 -12.03
CA VAL A 236 -16.76 7.04 -12.52
C VAL A 236 -16.42 7.69 -13.87
N THR A 237 -15.17 7.62 -14.33
CA THR A 237 -14.75 8.25 -15.60
C THR A 237 -14.45 7.26 -16.71
N LYS A 238 -14.06 6.01 -16.37
CA LYS A 238 -13.63 4.99 -17.32
C LYS A 238 -14.49 3.75 -17.31
N ALA A 239 -14.79 3.20 -16.14
CA ALA A 239 -15.57 1.98 -16.03
C ALA A 239 -17.07 2.24 -16.25
N VAL A 240 -17.64 3.23 -15.55
CA VAL A 240 -19.06 3.58 -15.61
C VAL A 240 -19.22 5.10 -15.83
N PRO A 241 -18.94 5.61 -17.05
CA PRO A 241 -19.02 7.05 -17.34
C PRO A 241 -20.48 7.58 -17.39
N ASP A 242 -21.46 6.70 -17.63
CA ASP A 242 -22.87 7.05 -17.62
C ASP A 242 -23.37 7.19 -16.17
N LYS A 243 -23.74 8.41 -15.80
CA LYS A 243 -24.18 8.76 -14.43
C LYS A 243 -25.52 8.12 -14.05
N ASN A 244 -26.30 7.63 -14.99
CA ASN A 244 -27.56 6.93 -14.74
C ASN A 244 -27.35 5.45 -14.37
N GLN A 245 -26.13 4.93 -14.52
CA GLN A 245 -25.79 3.56 -14.16
C GLN A 245 -25.12 3.52 -12.79
N PRO A 246 -25.52 2.61 -11.90
CA PRO A 246 -24.83 2.41 -10.62
C PRO A 246 -23.45 1.82 -10.84
N VAL A 247 -22.51 2.16 -9.96
CA VAL A 247 -21.20 1.51 -9.90
C VAL A 247 -21.31 0.22 -9.09
N THR A 248 -21.05 -0.92 -9.74
CA THR A 248 -21.27 -2.26 -9.19
C THR A 248 -19.96 -3.01 -8.97
N MET A 249 -20.02 -4.18 -8.33
CA MET A 249 -18.83 -5.04 -8.18
C MET A 249 -18.33 -5.58 -9.52
N GLU A 250 -19.18 -5.69 -10.53
CA GLU A 250 -18.75 -6.11 -11.89
C GLU A 250 -17.83 -5.08 -12.53
N ASP A 251 -17.98 -3.80 -12.20
CA ASP A 251 -17.13 -2.70 -12.66
C ASP A 251 -15.84 -2.59 -11.82
N PHE A 252 -15.95 -2.93 -10.53
CA PHE A 252 -14.83 -2.84 -9.61
C PHE A 252 -13.72 -3.85 -9.91
N TYR A 253 -14.04 -5.12 -10.20
CA TYR A 253 -13.03 -6.15 -10.44
C TYR A 253 -12.11 -5.84 -11.63
N PRO A 254 -12.62 -5.47 -12.81
CA PRO A 254 -11.76 -5.05 -13.92
C PRO A 254 -10.92 -3.82 -13.57
N THR A 255 -11.49 -2.87 -12.80
CA THR A 255 -10.78 -1.69 -12.32
C THR A 255 -9.62 -2.09 -11.40
N LEU A 256 -9.84 -2.94 -10.40
CA LEU A 256 -8.78 -3.42 -9.51
C LEU A 256 -7.67 -4.13 -10.30
N LYS A 257 -8.05 -5.02 -11.22
CA LYS A 257 -7.10 -5.72 -12.09
C LYS A 257 -6.27 -4.75 -12.94
N PHE A 258 -6.89 -3.69 -13.46
CA PHE A 258 -6.20 -2.63 -14.19
C PHE A 258 -5.13 -1.95 -13.33
N PHE A 259 -5.45 -1.62 -12.07
CA PHE A 259 -4.49 -1.03 -11.11
C PHE A 259 -3.35 -1.98 -10.74
N LEU A 260 -3.62 -3.27 -10.68
CA LEU A 260 -2.59 -4.28 -10.36
C LEU A 260 -1.64 -4.56 -11.53
N THR A 261 -2.08 -4.38 -12.79
CA THR A 261 -1.36 -4.90 -13.95
C THR A 261 -0.92 -3.84 -14.97
N LYS A 262 -1.66 -2.75 -15.11
CA LYS A 262 -1.45 -1.80 -16.21
C LYS A 262 -1.30 -0.35 -15.74
N HIS A 263 -1.96 0.01 -14.64
CA HIS A 263 -1.99 1.38 -14.17
C HIS A 263 -0.86 1.66 -13.19
N THR A 264 0.04 2.54 -13.56
CA THR A 264 1.12 3.01 -12.70
C THR A 264 0.75 4.39 -12.16
N THR A 265 0.07 4.45 -11.02
CA THR A 265 0.00 5.72 -10.28
C THR A 265 1.39 6.05 -9.73
N ASN A 266 1.70 7.34 -9.62
CA ASN A 266 2.95 7.79 -8.98
C ASN A 266 3.15 7.17 -7.59
N ASN A 267 2.05 6.92 -6.88
CA ASN A 267 2.02 6.21 -5.61
C ASN A 267 2.60 4.81 -5.70
N ILE A 268 2.02 3.99 -6.57
CA ILE A 268 2.43 2.59 -6.77
C ILE A 268 3.87 2.52 -7.24
N VAL A 269 4.25 3.35 -8.21
CA VAL A 269 5.64 3.43 -8.71
C VAL A 269 6.60 3.77 -7.57
N ASN A 270 6.28 4.76 -6.75
CA ASN A 270 7.11 5.19 -5.64
C ASN A 270 7.27 4.08 -4.59
N ILE A 271 6.18 3.43 -4.18
CA ILE A 271 6.21 2.30 -3.23
C ILE A 271 7.09 1.17 -3.74
N VAL A 272 6.95 0.78 -5.01
CA VAL A 272 7.78 -0.28 -5.62
C VAL A 272 9.25 0.12 -5.67
N GLN A 273 9.56 1.36 -6.06
CA GLN A 273 10.94 1.86 -6.11
C GLN A 273 11.58 1.90 -4.72
N LYS A 274 10.84 2.36 -3.71
CA LYS A 274 11.32 2.38 -2.33
C LYS A 274 11.52 0.96 -1.79
N ALA A 275 10.58 0.07 -1.97
CA ALA A 275 10.70 -1.33 -1.58
C ALA A 275 11.93 -2.01 -2.21
N ARG A 276 12.23 -1.72 -3.49
CA ARG A 276 13.41 -2.26 -4.18
C ARG A 276 14.74 -1.87 -3.55
N GLN A 277 14.84 -0.72 -2.89
CA GLN A 277 16.06 -0.29 -2.17
C GLN A 277 16.36 -1.17 -0.96
N LYS A 278 15.34 -1.86 -0.43
CA LYS A 278 15.45 -2.81 0.69
C LYS A 278 15.08 -4.23 0.26
N ARG A 279 15.54 -4.63 -0.95
CA ARG A 279 15.12 -5.86 -1.62
C ARG A 279 15.21 -7.10 -0.72
N THR A 280 16.33 -7.31 -0.04
CA THR A 280 16.54 -8.49 0.81
C THR A 280 15.53 -8.55 1.97
N PHE A 281 15.28 -7.41 2.62
CA PHE A 281 14.28 -7.31 3.68
C PHE A 281 12.87 -7.58 3.14
N MET A 282 12.53 -6.99 2.00
CA MET A 282 11.22 -7.17 1.37
C MET A 282 10.97 -8.60 0.92
N LEU A 283 11.97 -9.31 0.40
CA LEU A 283 11.85 -10.74 0.07
C LEU A 283 11.54 -11.59 1.31
N LYS A 284 12.21 -11.32 2.44
CA LYS A 284 11.87 -11.97 3.71
C LYS A 284 10.45 -11.66 4.14
N LEU A 285 10.09 -10.37 4.13
CA LEU A 285 8.77 -9.93 4.56
C LEU A 285 7.64 -10.53 3.72
N LEU A 286 7.78 -10.53 2.39
CA LEU A 286 6.71 -10.94 1.48
C LEU A 286 6.57 -12.45 1.32
N PHE A 287 7.69 -13.20 1.40
CA PHE A 287 7.71 -14.59 0.96
C PHE A 287 8.13 -15.59 2.05
N GLN A 288 8.81 -15.17 3.12
CA GLN A 288 9.20 -16.08 4.20
C GLN A 288 8.11 -16.14 5.30
N PRO A 289 7.89 -17.30 5.94
CA PRO A 289 6.83 -17.47 6.94
C PRO A 289 7.09 -16.75 8.27
N GLU A 290 8.36 -16.41 8.54
CA GLU A 290 8.76 -15.78 9.79
C GLU A 290 8.24 -14.35 9.87
N SER A 291 7.51 -14.04 10.94
CA SER A 291 7.08 -12.68 11.21
C SER A 291 8.23 -11.83 11.71
N ILE A 292 8.41 -10.64 11.17
CA ILE A 292 9.46 -9.70 11.58
C ILE A 292 8.86 -8.77 12.64
N PRO A 293 9.36 -8.76 13.89
CA PRO A 293 8.88 -7.83 14.90
C PRO A 293 9.07 -6.37 14.46
N PHE A 294 8.06 -5.54 14.68
CA PHE A 294 8.15 -4.12 14.36
C PHE A 294 9.08 -3.40 15.34
N SER A 295 10.07 -2.69 14.83
CA SER A 295 10.96 -1.87 15.65
C SER A 295 11.56 -0.73 14.84
N MET A 296 11.38 0.50 15.32
CA MET A 296 12.01 1.70 14.75
C MET A 296 13.55 1.72 14.94
N TYR A 297 14.09 0.87 15.82
CA TYR A 297 15.54 0.69 15.94
C TYR A 297 16.14 -0.20 14.85
N ASN A 298 15.32 -0.93 14.10
CA ASN A 298 15.77 -1.64 12.90
C ASN A 298 15.81 -0.64 11.73
N PRO A 299 17.00 -0.38 11.13
CA PRO A 299 17.14 0.64 10.09
C PRO A 299 16.29 0.39 8.83
N ASP A 300 16.08 -0.89 8.46
CA ASP A 300 15.29 -1.24 7.29
C ASP A 300 13.79 -1.04 7.58
N THR A 301 13.32 -1.43 8.75
CA THR A 301 11.95 -1.19 9.21
C THR A 301 11.67 0.31 9.29
N ALA A 302 12.51 1.08 9.97
CA ALA A 302 12.35 2.52 10.11
C ALA A 302 12.31 3.22 8.75
N TRP A 303 13.18 2.83 7.83
CA TRP A 303 13.24 3.42 6.50
C TRP A 303 12.00 3.06 5.66
N LEU A 304 11.56 1.80 5.65
CA LEU A 304 10.37 1.36 4.91
C LEU A 304 9.09 1.98 5.48
N TYR A 305 8.97 2.05 6.81
CA TYR A 305 7.87 2.71 7.50
C TYR A 305 7.79 4.20 7.12
N ALA A 306 8.90 4.91 7.21
CA ALA A 306 9.01 6.32 6.83
C ALA A 306 8.54 6.59 5.39
N ASN A 307 8.80 5.65 4.48
CA ASN A 307 8.40 5.75 3.08
C ASN A 307 7.00 5.17 2.80
N GLY A 308 6.26 4.73 3.81
CA GLY A 308 4.89 4.21 3.68
C GLY A 308 4.80 2.86 2.98
N VAL A 309 5.90 2.09 2.96
CA VAL A 309 5.93 0.73 2.36
C VAL A 309 5.39 -0.29 3.33
N VAL A 310 5.77 -0.19 4.61
CA VAL A 310 5.35 -1.08 5.69
C VAL A 310 4.76 -0.29 6.86
N ASP A 311 4.07 -0.98 7.74
CA ASP A 311 3.49 -0.43 8.97
C ASP A 311 3.61 -1.44 10.12
N ASP A 312 3.29 -0.98 11.33
CA ASP A 312 3.08 -1.83 12.49
C ASP A 312 1.70 -2.50 12.41
N VAL A 313 1.68 -3.78 12.14
CA VAL A 313 0.47 -4.58 12.13
C VAL A 313 0.54 -5.55 13.31
N GLN A 314 -0.10 -5.17 14.41
CA GLN A 314 -0.16 -5.98 15.65
C GLN A 314 1.23 -6.36 16.22
N GLY A 315 2.18 -5.44 16.18
CA GLY A 315 3.55 -5.64 16.69
C GLY A 315 4.52 -6.24 15.67
N TYR A 316 4.09 -6.46 14.44
CA TYR A 316 4.90 -7.01 13.37
C TYR A 316 4.96 -6.08 12.15
N VAL A 317 6.06 -6.16 11.42
CA VAL A 317 6.20 -5.45 10.14
C VAL A 317 5.34 -6.12 9.09
N ASP A 318 4.41 -5.39 8.48
CA ASP A 318 3.70 -5.85 7.28
C ASP A 318 3.35 -4.67 6.36
N VAL A 319 2.92 -4.98 5.14
CA VAL A 319 2.39 -3.98 4.19
C VAL A 319 0.91 -3.78 4.52
N ALA A 320 0.59 -2.69 5.25
CA ALA A 320 -0.75 -2.45 5.75
C ALA A 320 -1.81 -2.19 4.65
N VAL A 321 -1.38 -1.72 3.46
CA VAL A 321 -2.27 -1.46 2.33
C VAL A 321 -2.33 -2.68 1.40
N PRO A 322 -3.45 -3.43 1.35
CA PRO A 322 -3.54 -4.67 0.57
C PRO A 322 -3.23 -4.50 -0.92
N LEU A 323 -3.66 -3.39 -1.52
CA LEU A 323 -3.33 -3.09 -2.91
C LEU A 323 -1.81 -2.96 -3.14
N TYR A 324 -1.09 -2.29 -2.23
CA TYR A 324 0.37 -2.22 -2.29
C TYR A 324 1.01 -3.60 -2.10
N LYS A 325 0.50 -4.40 -1.15
CA LYS A 325 1.00 -5.75 -0.89
C LYS A 325 0.91 -6.63 -2.15
N LYS A 326 -0.23 -6.59 -2.84
CA LYS A 326 -0.45 -7.31 -4.10
C LYS A 326 0.53 -6.87 -5.19
N VAL A 327 0.69 -5.56 -5.37
CA VAL A 327 1.65 -5.01 -6.34
C VAL A 327 3.08 -5.38 -5.99
N LEU A 328 3.47 -5.30 -4.71
CA LEU A 328 4.82 -5.66 -4.26
C LEU A 328 5.10 -7.14 -4.45
N ILE A 329 4.17 -8.03 -4.10
CA ILE A 329 4.31 -9.47 -4.38
C ILE A 329 4.58 -9.68 -5.87
N THR A 330 3.79 -9.07 -6.76
CA THR A 330 3.99 -9.18 -8.21
C THR A 330 5.34 -8.60 -8.66
N ALA A 331 5.76 -7.45 -8.10
CA ALA A 331 7.00 -6.77 -8.47
C ALA A 331 8.27 -7.46 -7.96
N PHE A 332 8.15 -8.22 -6.87
CA PHE A 332 9.25 -8.96 -6.23
C PHE A 332 9.24 -10.44 -6.52
N GLN A 333 8.17 -10.94 -7.13
CA GLN A 333 8.22 -12.30 -7.69
C GLN A 333 9.52 -12.43 -8.49
N PRO A 334 10.27 -13.53 -8.30
CA PRO A 334 11.43 -13.82 -9.13
C PRO A 334 10.98 -13.65 -10.58
N VAL A 335 11.70 -12.83 -11.32
CA VAL A 335 11.31 -12.48 -12.67
C VAL A 335 11.07 -13.78 -13.42
N ILE A 336 9.82 -14.03 -13.72
CA ILE A 336 9.37 -15.13 -14.56
C ILE A 336 9.81 -14.83 -16.00
N ASN A 337 11.03 -14.32 -16.17
CA ASN A 337 11.65 -14.19 -17.47
C ASN A 337 11.84 -15.59 -18.01
N GLY A 338 10.92 -16.01 -18.86
CA GLY A 338 10.90 -17.33 -19.44
C GLY A 338 10.08 -18.37 -18.67
N GLU A 339 9.48 -18.07 -17.50
CA GLU A 339 8.61 -19.03 -16.79
C GLU A 339 7.42 -19.45 -17.64
N SER A 340 6.80 -18.53 -18.38
CA SER A 340 5.72 -18.87 -19.33
C SER A 340 6.16 -19.89 -20.39
N GLN A 341 7.44 -19.93 -20.77
CA GLN A 341 7.99 -20.98 -21.63
C GLN A 341 8.02 -22.34 -20.92
N HIS A 342 8.18 -22.36 -19.61
CA HIS A 342 8.16 -23.60 -18.83
C HIS A 342 6.74 -24.10 -18.52
N TYR A 343 5.73 -23.23 -18.59
CA TYR A 343 4.33 -23.69 -18.53
C TYR A 343 3.99 -24.59 -19.72
N LEU A 344 4.58 -24.33 -20.86
CA LEU A 344 4.34 -25.03 -22.12
C LEU A 344 5.26 -26.24 -22.36
N THR A 345 5.98 -26.75 -21.34
CA THR A 345 6.90 -27.86 -21.55
C THR A 345 6.17 -29.10 -22.07
N THR A 346 6.34 -29.39 -23.32
CA THR A 346 6.10 -30.65 -24.02
C THR A 346 4.82 -30.82 -24.83
N ALA A 347 3.86 -29.90 -24.85
CA ALA A 347 2.67 -30.22 -25.64
C ALA A 347 2.32 -29.11 -26.63
N ARG A 348 2.46 -29.43 -27.90
CA ARG A 348 1.71 -28.78 -28.97
C ARG A 348 0.22 -29.01 -28.69
N ASN A 349 -0.53 -27.94 -28.34
CA ASN A 349 -2.01 -27.94 -28.13
C ASN A 349 -2.55 -28.58 -26.85
N VAL A 350 -2.03 -28.24 -25.68
CA VAL A 350 -2.65 -28.65 -24.39
C VAL A 350 -3.94 -27.87 -24.04
N LEU A 351 -4.22 -26.75 -24.68
CA LEU A 351 -5.40 -25.93 -24.37
C LEU A 351 -6.74 -26.69 -24.49
N PRO A 352 -6.95 -27.58 -25.49
CA PRO A 352 -8.17 -28.38 -25.54
C PRO A 352 -8.36 -29.32 -24.34
N ASP A 353 -7.27 -29.79 -23.73
CA ASP A 353 -7.32 -30.70 -22.57
C ASP A 353 -7.87 -30.00 -21.31
N TYR A 354 -7.83 -28.66 -21.27
CA TYR A 354 -8.37 -27.85 -20.18
C TYR A 354 -9.85 -27.49 -20.38
N LEU A 355 -10.49 -28.06 -21.38
CA LEU A 355 -11.92 -27.94 -21.61
C LEU A 355 -12.59 -29.33 -21.52
N THR A 356 -13.76 -29.33 -20.93
CA THR A 356 -14.65 -30.50 -20.97
C THR A 356 -15.35 -30.62 -22.34
N SER A 357 -15.93 -31.76 -22.66
CA SER A 357 -16.64 -32.00 -23.93
C SER A 357 -17.80 -31.02 -24.18
N ASP A 358 -18.39 -30.46 -23.12
CA ASP A 358 -19.44 -29.43 -23.18
C ASP A 358 -18.88 -28.00 -23.15
N GLY A 359 -17.55 -27.83 -23.26
CA GLY A 359 -16.87 -26.55 -23.40
C GLY A 359 -16.74 -25.74 -22.11
N ARG A 360 -16.91 -26.35 -20.94
CA ARG A 360 -16.59 -25.78 -19.63
C ARG A 360 -15.10 -25.93 -19.33
N LEU A 361 -14.57 -25.16 -18.36
CA LEU A 361 -13.20 -25.35 -17.89
C LEU A 361 -13.07 -26.67 -17.12
N ASN A 362 -12.05 -27.45 -17.47
CA ASN A 362 -11.62 -28.63 -16.72
C ASN A 362 -10.51 -28.20 -15.75
N LEU A 363 -10.92 -27.59 -14.62
CA LEU A 363 -9.97 -27.10 -13.63
C LEU A 363 -9.19 -28.21 -12.94
N ASN A 364 -9.77 -29.40 -12.78
CA ASN A 364 -9.05 -30.53 -12.21
C ASN A 364 -7.79 -30.84 -13.03
N THR A 365 -7.93 -30.95 -14.35
CA THR A 365 -6.78 -31.20 -15.26
C THR A 365 -5.77 -30.04 -15.20
N LEU A 366 -6.25 -28.79 -15.16
CA LEU A 366 -5.36 -27.62 -15.10
C LEU A 366 -4.60 -27.53 -13.76
N LEU A 367 -5.24 -27.87 -12.64
CA LEU A 367 -4.61 -27.91 -11.31
C LEU A 367 -3.63 -29.08 -11.17
N ASP A 368 -3.91 -30.23 -11.79
CA ASP A 368 -2.95 -31.34 -11.86
C ASP A 368 -1.73 -30.98 -12.69
N ALA A 369 -1.91 -30.26 -13.79
CA ALA A 369 -0.80 -29.73 -14.58
C ALA A 369 0.03 -28.70 -13.80
N TYR A 370 -0.62 -27.84 -13.00
CA TYR A 370 0.08 -26.93 -12.10
C TYR A 370 0.86 -27.68 -11.02
N ARG A 371 0.31 -28.74 -10.42
CA ARG A 371 1.03 -29.61 -9.48
C ARG A 371 2.30 -30.17 -10.11
N ALA A 372 2.19 -30.71 -11.31
CA ALA A 372 3.35 -31.24 -12.05
C ALA A 372 4.38 -30.15 -12.38
N TYR A 373 3.92 -28.93 -12.70
CA TYR A 373 4.78 -27.77 -12.88
C TYR A 373 5.57 -27.43 -11.61
N VAL A 374 4.88 -27.30 -10.47
CA VAL A 374 5.53 -27.02 -9.17
C VAL A 374 6.57 -28.09 -8.83
N GLN A 375 6.24 -29.37 -9.00
CA GLN A 375 7.16 -30.48 -8.75
C GLN A 375 8.43 -30.41 -9.60
N ARG A 376 8.32 -30.01 -10.88
CA ARG A 376 9.49 -29.89 -11.78
C ARG A 376 10.36 -28.67 -11.45
N ARG A 377 9.75 -27.56 -11.04
CA ARG A 377 10.47 -26.29 -10.82
C ARG A 377 11.02 -26.16 -9.41
N GLY A 378 10.41 -26.79 -8.43
CA GLY A 378 10.81 -26.69 -7.03
C GLY A 378 10.77 -25.25 -6.51
N PHE A 379 11.63 -24.95 -5.54
CA PHE A 379 11.73 -23.63 -4.89
C PHE A 379 12.56 -22.60 -5.64
N ARG A 380 13.19 -22.94 -6.74
CA ARG A 380 14.14 -22.05 -7.43
C ARG A 380 13.55 -20.69 -7.79
N ALA A 381 12.24 -20.62 -7.92
CA ALA A 381 11.55 -19.35 -8.16
C ALA A 381 11.65 -18.38 -6.97
N PHE A 382 11.77 -18.88 -5.72
CA PHE A 382 11.69 -18.05 -4.51
C PHE A 382 12.93 -18.18 -3.59
N ASP A 383 13.91 -18.99 -3.94
CA ASP A 383 15.13 -19.25 -3.15
C ASP A 383 14.89 -19.62 -1.66
N THR A 384 13.68 -20.13 -1.33
CA THR A 384 13.30 -20.51 0.02
C THR A 384 12.41 -21.76 0.01
N GLU A 385 12.54 -22.58 1.03
CA GLU A 385 11.77 -23.82 1.20
C GLU A 385 10.40 -23.58 1.83
N ASN A 386 10.27 -22.49 2.58
CA ASN A 386 9.04 -22.14 3.28
C ASN A 386 8.49 -20.82 2.72
N LEU A 387 7.38 -20.91 2.00
CA LEU A 387 6.70 -19.76 1.43
C LEU A 387 5.43 -19.47 2.21
N LYS A 388 5.12 -18.18 2.39
CA LYS A 388 3.82 -17.73 2.88
C LYS A 388 2.71 -18.13 1.90
N GLU A 389 1.51 -18.34 2.43
CA GLU A 389 0.30 -18.66 1.65
C GLU A 389 0.12 -17.71 0.46
N GLY A 390 0.31 -16.40 0.66
CA GLY A 390 0.20 -15.41 -0.41
C GLY A 390 1.18 -15.63 -1.59
N ALA A 391 2.38 -16.15 -1.35
CA ALA A 391 3.33 -16.45 -2.43
C ALA A 391 2.84 -17.61 -3.32
N TRP A 392 2.32 -18.66 -2.70
CA TRP A 392 1.74 -19.79 -3.42
C TRP A 392 0.45 -19.41 -4.15
N HIS A 393 -0.39 -18.58 -3.52
CA HIS A 393 -1.58 -18.02 -4.11
C HIS A 393 -1.28 -17.30 -5.43
N TYR A 394 -0.31 -16.37 -5.40
CA TYR A 394 0.07 -15.63 -6.62
C TYR A 394 0.79 -16.49 -7.65
N SER A 395 1.55 -17.51 -7.24
CA SER A 395 2.14 -18.48 -8.16
C SER A 395 1.04 -19.24 -8.91
N LEU A 396 0.03 -19.70 -8.18
CA LEU A 396 -1.12 -20.38 -8.77
C LEU A 396 -1.91 -19.46 -9.70
N ASP A 397 -2.25 -18.25 -9.25
CA ASP A 397 -2.96 -17.28 -10.09
C ASP A 397 -2.19 -16.96 -11.39
N GLY A 398 -0.89 -16.73 -11.30
CA GLY A 398 -0.04 -16.48 -12.47
C GLY A 398 -0.10 -17.62 -13.49
N TYR A 399 -0.06 -18.86 -13.02
CA TYR A 399 -0.18 -20.05 -13.87
C TYR A 399 -1.58 -20.17 -14.49
N LEU A 400 -2.63 -20.08 -13.68
CA LEU A 400 -4.01 -20.16 -14.14
C LEU A 400 -4.35 -19.05 -15.13
N ASN A 401 -3.97 -17.80 -14.81
CA ASN A 401 -4.22 -16.65 -15.67
C ASN A 401 -3.57 -16.80 -17.06
N PHE A 402 -2.38 -17.42 -17.13
CA PHE A 402 -1.72 -17.69 -18.41
C PHE A 402 -2.58 -18.56 -19.33
N PHE A 403 -3.12 -19.68 -18.85
CA PHE A 403 -3.92 -20.59 -19.67
C PHE A 403 -5.34 -20.09 -19.87
N ILE A 404 -5.98 -19.59 -18.82
CA ILE A 404 -7.37 -19.14 -18.85
C ILE A 404 -7.56 -17.95 -19.81
N ARG A 405 -6.60 -17.02 -19.87
CA ARG A 405 -6.65 -15.92 -20.85
C ARG A 405 -6.56 -16.41 -22.30
N GLN A 406 -5.78 -17.44 -22.57
CA GLN A 406 -5.70 -18.03 -23.91
C GLN A 406 -7.01 -18.71 -24.32
N LEU A 407 -7.78 -19.20 -23.36
CA LEU A 407 -9.12 -19.75 -23.56
C LEU A 407 -10.22 -18.66 -23.62
N GLY A 408 -9.87 -17.39 -23.38
CA GLY A 408 -10.80 -16.26 -23.39
C GLY A 408 -11.53 -16.03 -22.05
N GLY A 409 -10.97 -16.54 -20.96
CA GLY A 409 -11.43 -16.28 -19.58
C GLY A 409 -10.54 -15.30 -18.84
N GLU A 410 -10.87 -15.07 -17.57
CA GLU A 410 -10.14 -14.17 -16.67
C GLU A 410 -10.05 -14.73 -15.26
N THR A 411 -8.94 -14.41 -14.56
CA THR A 411 -8.74 -14.69 -13.13
C THR A 411 -8.77 -13.41 -12.32
N TYR A 412 -9.32 -13.49 -11.11
CA TYR A 412 -9.39 -12.40 -10.14
C TYR A 412 -8.97 -12.94 -8.78
N VAL A 413 -8.11 -12.21 -8.06
CA VAL A 413 -7.60 -12.61 -6.75
C VAL A 413 -8.27 -11.86 -5.62
N GLU A 414 -8.45 -12.52 -4.46
CA GLU A 414 -9.05 -11.98 -3.24
C GLU A 414 -10.38 -11.24 -3.47
N VAL A 415 -11.30 -11.92 -4.12
CA VAL A 415 -12.60 -11.37 -4.46
C VAL A 415 -13.56 -11.50 -3.27
N PRO A 416 -14.25 -10.42 -2.85
CA PRO A 416 -15.29 -10.52 -1.85
C PRO A 416 -16.39 -11.48 -2.27
N SER A 417 -16.74 -12.41 -1.37
CA SER A 417 -17.82 -13.36 -1.55
C SER A 417 -18.58 -13.53 -0.24
N GLY A 418 -19.86 -13.25 -0.24
CA GLY A 418 -20.69 -13.28 0.96
C GLY A 418 -20.13 -12.44 2.09
N ARG A 419 -19.79 -13.06 3.24
CA ARG A 419 -19.19 -12.40 4.41
C ARG A 419 -17.66 -12.47 4.46
N GLY A 420 -17.02 -13.01 3.41
CA GLY A 420 -15.57 -13.23 3.33
C GLY A 420 -14.99 -12.84 1.98
N ARG A 421 -13.85 -13.45 1.64
CA ARG A 421 -13.17 -13.27 0.36
C ARG A 421 -12.74 -14.64 -0.14
N THR A 422 -12.99 -14.91 -1.42
CA THR A 422 -12.42 -16.06 -2.11
C THR A 422 -11.02 -15.72 -2.59
N ASP A 423 -10.10 -16.66 -2.52
CA ASP A 423 -8.71 -16.42 -2.90
C ASP A 423 -8.55 -16.19 -4.40
N ILE A 424 -9.15 -17.06 -5.23
CA ILE A 424 -9.15 -16.89 -6.69
C ILE A 424 -10.56 -17.16 -7.23
N LEU A 425 -11.08 -16.20 -7.99
CA LEU A 425 -12.27 -16.32 -8.81
C LEU A 425 -11.86 -16.39 -10.28
N ILE A 426 -12.35 -17.39 -11.00
CA ILE A 426 -12.19 -17.50 -12.45
C ILE A 426 -13.53 -17.25 -13.11
N ARG A 427 -13.55 -16.37 -14.11
CA ARG A 427 -14.69 -16.19 -15.01
C ARG A 427 -14.34 -16.69 -16.40
N TYR A 428 -15.10 -17.64 -16.88
CA TYR A 428 -14.98 -18.19 -18.21
C TYR A 428 -16.35 -18.32 -18.86
N ARG A 429 -16.57 -17.62 -19.97
CA ARG A 429 -17.89 -17.49 -20.61
C ARG A 429 -18.91 -16.97 -19.57
N LYS A 430 -20.00 -17.73 -19.33
CA LYS A 430 -21.04 -17.41 -18.35
C LYS A 430 -20.88 -18.17 -17.02
N GLN A 431 -19.73 -18.77 -16.78
CA GLN A 431 -19.47 -19.59 -15.60
C GLN A 431 -18.41 -18.97 -14.70
N SER A 432 -18.60 -19.16 -13.41
CA SER A 432 -17.66 -18.75 -12.36
C SER A 432 -17.14 -19.99 -11.63
N TYR A 433 -15.87 -19.97 -11.27
CA TYR A 433 -15.20 -21.03 -10.52
C TYR A 433 -14.45 -20.41 -9.36
N ILE A 434 -14.57 -21.00 -8.17
CA ILE A 434 -13.92 -20.53 -6.96
C ILE A 434 -12.81 -21.50 -6.57
N ILE A 435 -11.65 -20.95 -6.26
CA ILE A 435 -10.51 -21.68 -5.71
C ILE A 435 -10.14 -21.04 -4.38
N GLU A 436 -10.11 -21.84 -3.32
CA GLU A 436 -9.58 -21.50 -2.01
C GLU A 436 -8.17 -22.09 -1.89
N VAL A 437 -7.20 -21.30 -1.42
CA VAL A 437 -5.78 -21.68 -1.34
C VAL A 437 -5.35 -21.66 0.12
N LYS A 438 -4.70 -22.74 0.58
CA LYS A 438 -4.17 -22.81 1.94
C LYS A 438 -2.78 -23.44 1.95
N VAL A 439 -1.96 -23.04 2.93
CA VAL A 439 -0.77 -23.78 3.32
C VAL A 439 -1.16 -24.72 4.46
N TYR A 440 -0.79 -25.99 4.37
CA TYR A 440 -1.10 -26.97 5.39
C TYR A 440 -0.26 -26.76 6.64
N HIS A 441 -0.90 -26.50 7.76
CA HIS A 441 -0.27 -26.46 9.07
C HIS A 441 -0.79 -27.58 9.97
N GLN A 442 -2.11 -27.77 10.01
CA GLN A 442 -2.75 -28.79 10.85
C GLN A 442 -4.10 -29.25 10.27
N ILE A 443 -4.53 -30.43 10.69
CA ILE A 443 -5.75 -31.07 10.16
C ILE A 443 -7.04 -30.26 10.45
N THR A 444 -7.07 -29.53 11.56
CA THR A 444 -8.22 -28.73 11.95
C THR A 444 -8.44 -27.58 10.96
N GLU A 445 -7.39 -26.83 10.64
CA GLU A 445 -7.42 -25.73 9.65
C GLU A 445 -7.75 -26.24 8.24
N PHE A 446 -7.19 -27.42 7.88
CA PHE A 446 -7.51 -28.07 6.61
C PHE A 446 -9.02 -28.35 6.47
N LYS A 447 -9.67 -28.87 7.53
CA LYS A 447 -11.12 -29.11 7.52
C LYS A 447 -11.94 -27.82 7.54
N GLN A 448 -11.49 -26.81 8.29
CA GLN A 448 -12.12 -25.48 8.35
C GLN A 448 -12.11 -24.81 6.98
N GLY A 449 -10.99 -24.87 6.23
CA GLY A 449 -10.88 -24.30 4.88
C GLY A 449 -11.89 -24.90 3.90
N LYS A 450 -12.17 -26.22 3.98
CA LYS A 450 -13.23 -26.84 3.17
C LYS A 450 -14.61 -26.31 3.52
N GLY A 451 -14.92 -26.16 4.82
CA GLY A 451 -16.18 -25.57 5.27
C GLY A 451 -16.34 -24.12 4.81
N GLN A 452 -15.28 -23.34 4.87
CA GLN A 452 -15.25 -21.96 4.38
C GLN A 452 -15.57 -21.88 2.89
N LEU A 453 -14.94 -22.75 2.08
CA LEU A 453 -15.23 -22.82 0.65
C LEU A 453 -16.69 -23.20 0.38
N ALA A 454 -17.27 -24.15 1.14
CA ALA A 454 -18.67 -24.52 0.99
C ALA A 454 -19.63 -23.32 1.22
N GLU A 455 -19.35 -22.48 2.22
CA GLU A 455 -20.12 -21.25 2.48
C GLU A 455 -19.97 -20.22 1.33
N TYR A 456 -18.78 -20.08 0.75
CA TYR A 456 -18.61 -19.22 -0.43
C TYR A 456 -19.39 -19.73 -1.63
N LEU A 457 -19.35 -21.04 -1.90
CA LEU A 457 -20.15 -21.66 -2.98
C LEU A 457 -21.65 -21.46 -2.79
N LYS A 458 -22.12 -21.47 -1.54
CA LYS A 458 -23.51 -21.22 -1.21
C LYS A 458 -23.90 -19.77 -1.49
N SER A 459 -23.07 -18.81 -1.07
CA SER A 459 -23.33 -17.37 -1.28
C SER A 459 -23.29 -16.97 -2.75
N GLU A 460 -22.47 -17.61 -3.56
CA GLU A 460 -22.35 -17.36 -5.02
C GLU A 460 -23.28 -18.24 -5.88
N GLY A 461 -24.09 -19.10 -5.25
CA GLY A 461 -25.00 -19.98 -5.97
C GLY A 461 -24.33 -21.10 -6.79
N LEU A 462 -23.05 -21.41 -6.47
CA LEU A 462 -22.26 -22.42 -7.17
C LEU A 462 -22.45 -23.81 -6.54
N THR A 463 -22.30 -24.87 -7.34
CA THR A 463 -22.45 -26.24 -6.90
C THR A 463 -21.13 -26.95 -6.61
N GLU A 464 -20.02 -26.43 -7.15
CA GLU A 464 -18.71 -27.05 -7.02
C GLU A 464 -17.63 -25.99 -6.84
N GLY A 465 -16.53 -26.34 -6.14
CA GLY A 465 -15.39 -25.49 -5.90
C GLY A 465 -14.09 -26.29 -5.71
N TYR A 466 -12.97 -25.58 -5.70
CA TYR A 466 -11.65 -26.17 -5.71
C TYR A 466 -10.86 -25.70 -4.50
N TYR A 467 -10.28 -26.65 -3.78
CA TYR A 467 -9.49 -26.43 -2.58
C TYR A 467 -8.04 -26.84 -2.84
N VAL A 468 -7.16 -25.87 -3.00
CA VAL A 468 -5.73 -26.08 -3.30
C VAL A 468 -4.92 -25.92 -2.03
N VAL A 469 -4.22 -26.98 -1.63
CA VAL A 469 -3.45 -27.01 -0.38
C VAL A 469 -1.98 -27.27 -0.67
N PHE A 470 -1.13 -26.33 -0.30
CA PHE A 470 0.32 -26.50 -0.35
C PHE A 470 0.82 -27.16 0.94
N SER A 471 1.53 -28.27 0.81
CA SER A 471 1.95 -29.08 1.96
C SER A 471 3.41 -29.50 1.88
N ASN A 472 4.14 -29.27 2.96
CA ASN A 472 5.49 -29.78 3.16
C ASN A 472 5.52 -31.16 3.84
N VAL A 473 4.34 -31.69 4.22
CA VAL A 473 4.19 -33.01 4.84
C VAL A 473 4.13 -34.10 3.77
N HIS A 474 4.71 -35.26 4.05
CA HIS A 474 4.63 -36.43 3.18
C HIS A 474 3.19 -36.91 3.01
N THR A 475 2.66 -36.84 1.80
CA THR A 475 1.32 -37.31 1.45
C THR A 475 1.44 -38.45 0.43
N GLN A 476 0.66 -39.51 0.57
CA GLN A 476 0.65 -40.63 -0.39
C GLN A 476 0.10 -40.16 -1.74
N GLU A 477 0.60 -40.69 -2.84
CA GLU A 477 0.23 -40.23 -4.19
C GLU A 477 -1.27 -40.37 -4.49
N GLY A 478 -1.92 -41.42 -4.05
CA GLY A 478 -3.34 -41.66 -4.27
C GLY A 478 -4.28 -40.69 -3.53
N THR A 479 -3.77 -39.86 -2.61
CA THR A 479 -4.55 -38.90 -1.84
C THR A 479 -4.31 -37.44 -2.25
N LEU A 480 -3.58 -37.20 -3.34
CA LEU A 480 -3.25 -35.84 -3.81
C LEU A 480 -4.44 -35.12 -4.44
N THR A 481 -5.43 -35.84 -4.91
CA THR A 481 -6.71 -35.30 -5.39
C THR A 481 -7.84 -36.08 -4.76
N THR A 482 -8.75 -35.38 -4.06
CA THR A 482 -9.94 -36.01 -3.45
C THR A 482 -11.17 -35.16 -3.76
N GLU A 483 -12.34 -35.81 -3.72
CA GLU A 483 -13.63 -35.15 -3.85
C GLU A 483 -14.44 -35.40 -2.56
N ASP A 484 -14.98 -34.32 -2.00
CA ASP A 484 -15.84 -34.33 -0.83
C ASP A 484 -17.15 -33.62 -1.14
N VAL A 485 -18.22 -34.00 -0.43
CA VAL A 485 -19.49 -33.27 -0.46
C VAL A 485 -19.76 -32.69 0.91
N ILE A 486 -19.80 -31.36 0.99
CA ILE A 486 -20.04 -30.60 2.22
C ILE A 486 -21.21 -29.65 1.97
N ASP A 487 -22.26 -29.77 2.78
CA ASP A 487 -23.51 -28.99 2.67
C ASP A 487 -24.12 -29.01 1.24
N GLY A 488 -24.02 -30.15 0.57
CA GLY A 488 -24.52 -30.35 -0.80
C GLY A 488 -23.62 -29.71 -1.89
N LYS A 489 -22.44 -29.20 -1.54
CA LYS A 489 -21.47 -28.66 -2.47
C LYS A 489 -20.32 -29.64 -2.70
N ARG A 490 -19.93 -29.82 -3.96
CA ARG A 490 -18.79 -30.66 -4.34
C ARG A 490 -17.49 -29.86 -4.19
N ILE A 491 -16.57 -30.40 -3.42
CA ILE A 491 -15.27 -29.77 -3.17
C ILE A 491 -14.16 -30.69 -3.69
N PHE A 492 -13.49 -30.25 -4.74
CA PHE A 492 -12.30 -30.90 -5.27
C PHE A 492 -11.07 -30.39 -4.55
N THR A 493 -10.39 -31.26 -3.82
CA THR A 493 -9.17 -30.93 -3.09
C THR A 493 -7.95 -31.35 -3.87
N HIS A 494 -7.02 -30.42 -4.10
CA HIS A 494 -5.73 -30.66 -4.75
C HIS A 494 -4.60 -30.37 -3.77
N ILE A 495 -3.85 -31.41 -3.38
CA ILE A 495 -2.67 -31.26 -2.52
C ILE A 495 -1.43 -31.12 -3.40
N ILE A 496 -0.69 -30.02 -3.21
CA ILE A 496 0.54 -29.71 -3.91
C ILE A 496 1.69 -29.82 -2.92
N ARG A 497 2.59 -30.78 -3.15
CA ARG A 497 3.74 -31.00 -2.28
C ARG A 497 4.76 -29.90 -2.48
N THR A 498 5.33 -29.40 -1.38
CA THR A 498 6.36 -28.36 -1.35
C THR A 498 7.65 -28.83 -0.70
N ASN A 499 7.75 -30.11 -0.35
CA ASN A 499 8.96 -30.76 0.19
C ASN A 499 9.81 -31.34 -0.94
N PHE A 500 10.70 -30.52 -1.50
CA PHE A 500 11.56 -30.97 -2.60
C PHE A 500 12.92 -31.44 -2.05
N LYS A 501 13.41 -32.59 -2.54
CA LYS A 501 14.78 -33.03 -2.28
C LYS A 501 15.74 -32.32 -3.23
N ARG A 502 16.84 -31.82 -2.71
CA ARG A 502 17.91 -31.29 -3.55
C ARG A 502 18.59 -32.45 -4.31
N PRO A 503 19.01 -32.23 -5.57
CA PRO A 503 19.78 -33.24 -6.28
C PRO A 503 21.02 -33.71 -5.52
N SER A 504 21.63 -32.82 -4.71
CA SER A 504 22.77 -33.13 -3.83
C SER A 504 22.40 -34.05 -2.65
N GLU A 505 21.15 -34.21 -2.33
CA GLU A 505 20.60 -35.06 -1.25
C GLU A 505 20.11 -36.41 -1.81
N ALA A 506 20.21 -36.63 -3.12
CA ALA A 506 19.88 -37.90 -3.73
C ALA A 506 20.86 -38.97 -3.26
N ASN A 507 20.34 -40.07 -2.73
CA ASN A 507 21.19 -41.24 -2.38
C ASN A 507 21.93 -41.71 -3.63
N VAL A 508 23.24 -42.00 -3.50
CA VAL A 508 24.00 -42.63 -4.57
C VAL A 508 23.28 -43.90 -4.99
N PRO A 509 22.92 -44.08 -6.28
CA PRO A 509 22.25 -45.27 -6.75
C PRO A 509 23.07 -46.52 -6.36
N GLN A 510 22.40 -47.61 -5.97
CA GLN A 510 23.06 -48.86 -5.56
C GLN A 510 24.01 -49.39 -6.63
N GLU A 511 23.71 -49.15 -7.90
CA GLU A 511 24.54 -49.51 -9.06
C GLU A 511 25.90 -48.81 -9.07
N LEU A 512 26.04 -47.62 -8.49
CA LEU A 512 27.29 -46.88 -8.36
C LEU A 512 28.05 -47.21 -7.06
N LYS A 513 27.41 -47.96 -6.13
CA LYS A 513 28.05 -48.43 -4.91
C LYS A 513 28.86 -49.72 -5.11
N SER A 514 28.64 -50.43 -6.22
CA SER A 514 29.27 -51.73 -6.52
C SER A 514 30.55 -51.63 -7.33
N THR A 515 31.02 -50.42 -7.69
CA THR A 515 32.26 -50.23 -8.47
C THR A 515 33.44 -49.74 -7.64
N LYS A 516 33.54 -50.19 -6.38
CA LYS A 516 34.80 -50.12 -5.61
C LYS A 516 35.17 -51.54 -5.22
N ASN A 517 35.91 -52.19 -6.10
CA ASN A 517 36.89 -53.23 -5.78
C ASN A 517 38.12 -52.98 -6.65
#